data_ac7c9e98036a92050916e821196012cb
#
_entry.id   ac7c9e98036a92050916e821196012cb
#
_cell.length_a   1.000
_cell.length_b   1.000
_cell.length_c   1.000
_cell.angle_alpha   90.00
_cell.angle_beta   90.00
_cell.angle_gamma   90.00
#
_symmetry.space_group_name_H-M   'P 1'
#
loop_
_entity.id
_entity.type
_entity.pdbx_description
1 polymer ?
#
loop_
_entity_poly.entity_id
_entity_poly.type
_entity_poly.pdbx_seq_one_letter_code
_entity_poly.pdbx_strand_id
1 'polypeptide(L)'
;MIINRLMRCVRLFNLKGNPMISVVSLSQSSFFGIGLDYVVSDVMSLRKSKHSISLNNFTDIAEACDYVEMHSVDFLIVDYTGRENWLNMIISLKERMRYHHFKIVSIIGEKILEIEHIVIKQTSYLSFDLYNSIQGLQLVLSDSATIKGRINNDINIDDILYIYYLRKFKITQREYTILSLILSGNSNKNISQKLDISEKTVSGHRHSIYIKLKVKSVGQLYNKLLNQAVCC
;
A
#
# COMPACT_ATOMS: atom_id res chain seq x y z
N MET A 1 12.62 -8.72 21.80
CA MET A 1 11.61 -7.90 22.52
C MET A 1 12.22 -6.78 23.37
N ILE A 2 13.45 -6.89 23.86
CA ILE A 2 14.12 -5.87 24.74
C ILE A 2 14.75 -4.75 23.93
N ILE A 3 15.26 -5.01 22.72
CA ILE A 3 15.91 -4.01 21.84
C ILE A 3 14.93 -2.93 21.34
N ASN A 4 13.67 -3.30 21.07
CA ASN A 4 12.65 -2.33 20.65
C ASN A 4 12.19 -1.36 21.77
N ARG A 5 12.41 -1.71 23.04
CA ARG A 5 12.15 -0.81 24.18
C ARG A 5 13.27 0.22 24.36
N LEU A 6 14.51 -0.13 24.05
CA LEU A 6 15.65 0.79 24.14
C LEU A 6 15.61 1.86 23.04
N MET A 7 15.16 1.52 21.83
CA MET A 7 15.00 2.50 20.75
C MET A 7 13.88 3.54 21.02
N ARG A 8 12.85 3.20 21.82
CA ARG A 8 11.86 4.19 22.28
C ARG A 8 12.42 5.19 23.30
N CYS A 9 13.46 4.83 24.04
CA CYS A 9 14.12 5.76 24.99
C CYS A 9 15.03 6.79 24.31
N VAL A 10 15.53 6.56 23.09
CA VAL A 10 16.38 7.52 22.37
C VAL A 10 15.59 8.76 21.93
N ARG A 11 14.26 8.67 21.78
CA ARG A 11 13.40 9.86 21.53
C ARG A 11 13.36 10.86 22.69
N LEU A 12 13.75 10.47 23.90
CA LEU A 12 13.67 11.32 25.11
C LEU A 12 14.94 12.13 25.38
N PHE A 13 16.03 11.93 24.64
CA PHE A 13 17.31 12.58 24.93
C PHE A 13 17.81 13.61 23.90
N ASN A 14 17.03 13.95 22.88
CA ASN A 14 17.34 15.13 22.05
C ASN A 14 16.78 16.41 22.68
N LEU A 15 17.27 16.73 23.84
CA LEU A 15 17.04 17.99 24.54
C LEU A 15 17.76 19.11 23.77
N LYS A 16 16.99 19.96 23.05
CA LYS A 16 17.32 21.23 22.36
C LYS A 16 17.43 21.24 20.84
N GLY A 17 17.07 20.21 20.10
CA GLY A 17 16.88 20.31 18.66
C GLY A 17 15.41 20.55 18.30
N ASN A 18 15.13 21.32 17.25
CA ASN A 18 13.78 21.35 16.67
C ASN A 18 13.36 19.90 16.35
N PRO A 19 12.11 19.51 16.66
CA PRO A 19 11.66 18.15 16.33
C PRO A 19 11.85 17.88 14.84
N MET A 20 12.42 16.73 14.52
CA MET A 20 12.73 16.32 13.15
C MET A 20 11.61 15.42 12.62
N ILE A 21 11.10 15.76 11.44
CA ILE A 21 10.15 14.92 10.69
C ILE A 21 10.95 14.03 9.74
N SER A 22 10.79 12.74 9.89
CA SER A 22 11.41 11.75 9.00
C SER A 22 10.45 11.36 7.88
N VAL A 23 10.86 11.62 6.65
CA VAL A 23 10.10 11.36 5.44
C VAL A 23 10.85 10.35 4.58
N VAL A 24 10.15 9.33 4.13
CA VAL A 24 10.64 8.38 3.13
C VAL A 24 9.79 8.54 1.88
N SER A 25 10.41 8.56 0.70
CA SER A 25 9.68 8.50 -0.56
C SER A 25 9.99 7.22 -1.31
N LEU A 26 8.98 6.73 -2.04
CA LEU A 26 9.07 5.56 -2.90
C LEU A 26 8.51 5.91 -4.28
N SER A 27 9.40 6.03 -5.27
CA SER A 27 9.04 6.30 -6.67
C SER A 27 10.03 5.63 -7.61
N GLN A 28 9.56 5.12 -8.74
CA GLN A 28 10.43 4.64 -9.82
C GLN A 28 11.04 5.79 -10.65
N SER A 29 10.55 7.01 -10.46
CA SER A 29 11.04 8.19 -11.15
C SER A 29 12.05 8.95 -10.28
N SER A 30 13.28 9.06 -10.74
CA SER A 30 14.30 9.92 -10.09
C SER A 30 13.88 11.39 -10.07
N PHE A 31 13.11 11.83 -11.06
CA PHE A 31 12.58 13.21 -11.09
C PHE A 31 11.60 13.48 -9.94
N PHE A 32 10.87 12.45 -9.49
CA PHE A 32 9.98 12.59 -8.34
C PHE A 32 10.78 12.95 -7.07
N GLY A 33 11.88 12.24 -6.82
CA GLY A 33 12.76 12.52 -5.68
C GLY A 33 13.30 13.95 -5.72
N ILE A 34 13.79 14.40 -6.88
CA ILE A 34 14.28 15.78 -7.07
C ILE A 34 13.17 16.81 -6.80
N GLY A 35 11.96 16.56 -7.33
CA GLY A 35 10.81 17.42 -7.08
C GLY A 35 10.44 17.49 -5.60
N LEU A 36 10.51 16.38 -4.90
CA LEU A 36 10.21 16.32 -3.47
C LEU A 36 11.29 17.03 -2.63
N ASP A 37 12.57 16.90 -2.99
CA ASP A 37 13.67 17.66 -2.38
C ASP A 37 13.44 19.18 -2.51
N TYR A 38 12.95 19.63 -3.68
CA TYR A 38 12.58 21.03 -3.89
C TYR A 38 11.43 21.44 -2.95
N VAL A 39 10.37 20.65 -2.86
CA VAL A 39 9.22 20.93 -1.97
C VAL A 39 9.67 21.02 -0.50
N VAL A 40 10.52 20.09 -0.06
CA VAL A 40 11.08 20.09 1.30
C VAL A 40 11.90 21.36 1.54
N SER A 41 12.78 21.72 0.58
CA SER A 41 13.62 22.92 0.67
C SER A 41 12.79 24.21 0.73
N ASP A 42 11.71 24.28 -0.07
CA ASP A 42 10.79 25.43 -0.06
C ASP A 42 10.06 25.55 1.28
N VAL A 43 9.55 24.45 1.82
CA VAL A 43 8.89 24.42 3.14
C VAL A 43 9.85 24.85 4.25
N MET A 44 11.11 24.43 4.21
CA MET A 44 12.13 24.79 5.19
C MET A 44 12.56 26.24 5.06
N SER A 45 12.79 26.75 3.83
CA SER A 45 13.26 28.11 3.57
C SER A 45 12.24 29.17 3.95
N LEU A 46 10.96 28.92 3.71
CA LEU A 46 9.86 29.83 4.05
C LEU A 46 9.51 29.83 5.54
N ARG A 47 10.25 29.11 6.37
CA ARG A 47 9.95 28.88 7.80
C ARG A 47 8.50 28.45 8.04
N LYS A 48 7.91 27.79 7.06
CA LYS A 48 6.53 27.24 7.15
C LYS A 48 6.50 26.03 8.07
N SER A 49 7.64 25.37 8.28
CA SER A 49 7.76 24.25 9.21
C SER A 49 8.50 24.67 10.49
N LYS A 50 7.95 24.26 11.64
CA LYS A 50 8.62 24.36 12.95
C LYS A 50 9.64 23.24 13.17
N HIS A 51 9.75 22.34 12.24
CA HIS A 51 10.53 21.10 12.30
C HIS A 51 11.59 21.07 11.22
N SER A 52 12.71 20.45 11.48
CA SER A 52 13.64 20.03 10.44
C SER A 52 13.06 18.78 9.74
N ILE A 53 13.29 18.65 8.43
CA ILE A 53 12.78 17.52 7.64
C ILE A 53 13.98 16.72 7.13
N SER A 54 13.98 15.42 7.41
CA SER A 54 14.91 14.47 6.80
C SER A 54 14.18 13.71 5.72
N LEU A 55 14.68 13.72 4.49
CA LEU A 55 14.10 13.03 3.34
C LEU A 55 15.05 11.95 2.84
N ASN A 56 14.53 10.74 2.64
CA ASN A 56 15.23 9.63 2.03
C ASN A 56 14.42 9.09 0.87
N ASN A 57 15.01 9.07 -0.33
CA ASN A 57 14.35 8.67 -1.57
C ASN A 57 14.75 7.26 -1.96
N PHE A 58 13.78 6.40 -2.24
CA PHE A 58 13.96 5.01 -2.69
C PHE A 58 13.25 4.77 -4.03
N THR A 59 13.85 3.97 -4.87
CA THR A 59 13.25 3.48 -6.12
C THR A 59 12.76 2.04 -6.00
N ASP A 60 13.35 1.29 -5.09
CA ASP A 60 13.01 -0.09 -4.78
C ASP A 60 12.18 -0.20 -3.50
N ILE A 61 11.15 -1.06 -3.56
CA ILE A 61 10.22 -1.25 -2.43
C ILE A 61 10.88 -2.01 -1.27
N ALA A 62 11.75 -2.99 -1.58
CA ALA A 62 12.38 -3.78 -0.53
C ALA A 62 13.35 -2.91 0.27
N GLU A 63 14.17 -2.09 -0.40
CA GLU A 63 15.06 -1.14 0.26
C GLU A 63 14.30 -0.12 1.11
N ALA A 64 13.17 0.42 0.59
CA ALA A 64 12.34 1.34 1.34
C ALA A 64 11.75 0.68 2.59
N CYS A 65 11.27 -0.57 2.47
CA CYS A 65 10.73 -1.33 3.58
C CYS A 65 11.80 -1.63 4.64
N ASP A 66 12.98 -2.09 4.22
CA ASP A 66 14.09 -2.38 5.13
C ASP A 66 14.53 -1.12 5.88
N TYR A 67 14.55 0.03 5.19
CA TYR A 67 14.85 1.31 5.84
C TYR A 67 13.80 1.69 6.89
N VAL A 68 12.52 1.57 6.57
CA VAL A 68 11.42 1.91 7.48
C VAL A 68 11.36 0.95 8.68
N GLU A 69 11.76 -0.31 8.51
CA GLU A 69 11.85 -1.28 9.62
C GLU A 69 12.96 -0.90 10.62
N MET A 70 14.05 -0.31 10.13
CA MET A 70 15.21 0.05 10.96
C MET A 70 15.13 1.47 11.55
N HIS A 71 14.33 2.36 10.94
CA HIS A 71 14.30 3.78 11.29
C HIS A 71 12.90 4.23 11.69
N SER A 72 12.82 5.24 12.57
CA SER A 72 11.54 5.88 12.88
C SER A 72 11.15 6.82 11.75
N VAL A 73 10.08 6.50 11.03
CA VAL A 73 9.56 7.28 9.91
C VAL A 73 8.21 7.87 10.29
N ASP A 74 7.97 9.14 9.97
CA ASP A 74 6.70 9.81 10.21
C ASP A 74 5.79 9.73 8.96
N PHE A 75 6.37 9.90 7.77
CA PHE A 75 5.63 9.85 6.51
C PHE A 75 6.34 8.95 5.49
N LEU A 76 5.54 8.10 4.83
CA LEU A 76 5.92 7.39 3.62
C LEU A 76 5.14 7.99 2.44
N ILE A 77 5.83 8.68 1.55
CA ILE A 77 5.25 9.26 0.33
C ILE A 77 5.41 8.23 -0.79
N VAL A 78 4.29 7.78 -1.35
CA VAL A 78 4.29 6.77 -2.41
C VAL A 78 3.78 7.38 -3.70
N ASP A 79 4.60 7.30 -4.74
CA ASP A 79 4.27 7.74 -6.08
C ASP A 79 3.67 6.57 -6.88
N TYR A 80 2.39 6.69 -7.21
CA TYR A 80 1.65 5.74 -8.05
C TYR A 80 1.56 6.20 -9.51
N THR A 81 2.25 7.26 -9.91
CA THR A 81 2.27 7.72 -11.29
C THR A 81 3.11 6.76 -12.14
N GLY A 82 2.48 6.06 -13.07
CA GLY A 82 3.18 5.18 -14.02
C GLY A 82 3.52 3.77 -13.53
N ARG A 83 3.07 3.34 -12.36
CA ARG A 83 3.34 1.98 -11.87
C ARG A 83 2.31 0.97 -12.37
N GLU A 84 2.79 -0.11 -13.00
CA GLU A 84 1.93 -1.22 -13.44
C GLU A 84 1.53 -2.17 -12.29
N ASN A 85 2.34 -2.26 -11.22
CA ASN A 85 2.20 -3.22 -10.11
C ASN A 85 1.85 -2.56 -8.76
N TRP A 86 1.07 -1.49 -8.77
CA TRP A 86 0.69 -0.74 -7.57
C TRP A 86 0.01 -1.62 -6.49
N LEU A 87 -0.77 -2.64 -6.88
CA LEU A 87 -1.46 -3.52 -5.95
C LEU A 87 -0.49 -4.35 -5.11
N ASN A 88 0.51 -4.94 -5.76
CA ASN A 88 1.54 -5.72 -5.06
C ASN A 88 2.31 -4.82 -4.09
N MET A 89 2.59 -3.60 -4.50
CA MET A 89 3.24 -2.62 -3.64
C MET A 89 2.40 -2.29 -2.40
N ILE A 90 1.09 -2.08 -2.54
CA ILE A 90 0.20 -1.86 -1.38
C ILE A 90 0.20 -3.08 -0.47
N ILE A 91 0.11 -4.29 -1.02
CA ILE A 91 0.12 -5.53 -0.24
C ILE A 91 1.43 -5.65 0.52
N SER A 92 2.57 -5.54 -0.17
CA SER A 92 3.89 -5.63 0.45
C SER A 92 4.10 -4.57 1.54
N LEU A 93 3.70 -3.33 1.28
CA LEU A 93 3.76 -2.26 2.27
C LEU A 93 2.90 -2.58 3.50
N LYS A 94 1.69 -3.08 3.32
CA LYS A 94 0.81 -3.43 4.44
C LYS A 94 1.27 -4.63 5.23
N GLU A 95 1.76 -5.66 4.58
CA GLU A 95 2.26 -6.86 5.26
C GLU A 95 3.51 -6.58 6.08
N ARG A 96 4.50 -5.93 5.47
CA ARG A 96 5.77 -5.61 6.15
C ARG A 96 5.60 -4.54 7.22
N MET A 97 4.68 -3.59 7.01
CA MET A 97 4.53 -2.41 7.85
C MET A 97 3.39 -2.50 8.87
N ARG A 98 2.82 -3.68 9.09
CA ARG A 98 1.69 -3.92 10.01
C ARG A 98 1.91 -3.37 11.43
N TYR A 99 3.16 -3.27 11.86
CA TYR A 99 3.52 -2.84 13.21
C TYR A 99 4.16 -1.45 13.29
N HIS A 100 4.21 -0.72 12.17
CA HIS A 100 4.83 0.60 12.09
C HIS A 100 3.77 1.71 12.04
N HIS A 101 4.01 2.81 12.76
CA HIS A 101 3.06 3.92 12.93
C HIS A 101 3.41 5.12 12.06
N PHE A 102 3.71 4.92 10.78
CA PHE A 102 3.89 6.05 9.86
C PHE A 102 2.62 6.29 9.04
N LYS A 103 2.53 7.47 8.46
CA LYS A 103 1.40 7.91 7.63
C LYS A 103 1.76 7.75 6.16
N ILE A 104 0.95 7.01 5.41
CA ILE A 104 1.13 6.88 3.96
C ILE A 104 0.48 8.06 3.26
N VAL A 105 1.25 8.79 2.45
CA VAL A 105 0.78 9.85 1.56
C VAL A 105 0.96 9.39 0.13
N SER A 106 -0.12 9.32 -0.63
CA SER A 106 -0.11 8.76 -1.98
C SER A 106 -0.27 9.86 -3.03
N ILE A 107 0.59 9.83 -4.05
CA ILE A 107 0.46 10.65 -5.24
C ILE A 107 -0.08 9.79 -6.36
N ILE A 108 -1.22 10.19 -6.93
CA ILE A 108 -1.99 9.39 -7.87
C ILE A 108 -1.93 10.03 -9.26
N GLY A 109 -1.54 9.26 -10.26
CA GLY A 109 -1.50 9.70 -11.66
C GLY A 109 -2.85 9.55 -12.36
N GLU A 110 -3.01 10.22 -13.51
CA GLU A 110 -4.24 10.22 -14.29
C GLU A 110 -4.61 8.88 -14.92
N LYS A 111 -3.62 8.01 -15.16
CA LYS A 111 -3.82 6.74 -15.87
C LYS A 111 -4.25 5.59 -14.96
N ILE A 112 -4.53 5.87 -13.70
CA ILE A 112 -4.98 4.86 -12.73
C ILE A 112 -6.48 4.61 -12.92
N LEU A 113 -6.88 3.34 -12.92
CA LEU A 113 -8.29 2.97 -13.01
C LEU A 113 -9.05 3.44 -11.77
N GLU A 114 -10.34 3.77 -11.93
CA GLU A 114 -11.19 4.26 -10.83
C GLU A 114 -11.14 3.36 -9.58
N ILE A 115 -11.10 2.04 -9.79
CA ILE A 115 -10.99 1.09 -8.68
C ILE A 115 -9.63 1.16 -7.97
N GLU A 116 -8.57 1.34 -8.72
CA GLU A 116 -7.22 1.48 -8.18
C GLU A 116 -7.14 2.74 -7.33
N HIS A 117 -7.74 3.83 -7.81
CA HIS A 117 -7.87 5.08 -7.08
C HIS A 117 -8.60 4.90 -5.74
N ILE A 118 -9.71 4.15 -5.74
CA ILE A 118 -10.46 3.85 -4.50
C ILE A 118 -9.57 3.08 -3.52
N VAL A 119 -8.88 2.03 -3.97
CA VAL A 119 -8.03 1.20 -3.10
C VAL A 119 -6.86 2.01 -2.54
N ILE A 120 -6.18 2.79 -3.37
CA ILE A 120 -5.09 3.67 -2.93
C ILE A 120 -5.59 4.67 -1.88
N LYS A 121 -6.71 5.34 -2.13
CA LYS A 121 -7.32 6.28 -1.16
C LYS A 121 -7.66 5.62 0.18
N GLN A 122 -8.19 4.41 0.15
CA GLN A 122 -8.54 3.68 1.37
C GLN A 122 -7.33 3.22 2.18
N THR A 123 -6.20 3.00 1.51
CA THR A 123 -4.96 2.52 2.16
C THR A 123 -4.03 3.65 2.58
N SER A 124 -4.33 4.88 2.19
CA SER A 124 -3.52 6.05 2.45
C SER A 124 -4.11 6.91 3.57
N TYR A 125 -3.23 7.55 4.33
CA TYR A 125 -3.62 8.61 5.25
C TYR A 125 -4.15 9.84 4.51
N LEU A 126 -3.44 10.23 3.43
CA LEU A 126 -3.82 11.27 2.48
C LEU A 126 -3.47 10.82 1.06
N SER A 127 -4.22 11.31 0.10
CA SER A 127 -3.92 11.09 -1.32
C SER A 127 -4.13 12.37 -2.10
N PHE A 128 -3.23 12.65 -3.03
CA PHE A 128 -3.28 13.80 -3.90
C PHE A 128 -3.18 13.37 -5.36
N ASP A 129 -3.95 13.98 -6.22
CA ASP A 129 -3.75 13.89 -7.66
C ASP A 129 -2.47 14.64 -8.02
N LEU A 130 -1.82 14.22 -9.11
CA LEU A 130 -0.52 14.78 -9.53
C LEU A 130 -0.51 16.31 -9.56
N TYR A 131 -1.56 16.94 -10.08
CA TYR A 131 -1.67 18.41 -10.18
C TYR A 131 -1.69 19.12 -8.82
N ASN A 132 -2.30 18.50 -7.81
CA ASN A 132 -2.43 19.08 -6.48
C ASN A 132 -1.35 18.57 -5.51
N SER A 133 -0.42 17.74 -6.00
CA SER A 133 0.55 17.05 -5.16
C SER A 133 1.51 18.00 -4.47
N ILE A 134 2.02 19.01 -5.17
CA ILE A 134 2.98 20.00 -4.61
C ILE A 134 2.34 20.75 -3.46
N GLN A 135 1.15 21.31 -3.67
CA GLN A 135 0.45 22.07 -2.63
C GLN A 135 0.06 21.16 -1.46
N GLY A 136 -0.41 19.94 -1.75
CA GLY A 136 -0.76 18.95 -0.75
C GLY A 136 0.45 18.55 0.11
N LEU A 137 1.60 18.29 -0.50
CA LEU A 137 2.84 17.95 0.20
C LEU A 137 3.37 19.12 1.03
N GLN A 138 3.31 20.35 0.50
CA GLN A 138 3.66 21.55 1.26
C GLN A 138 2.83 21.68 2.54
N LEU A 139 1.51 21.43 2.46
CA LEU A 139 0.62 21.44 3.63
C LEU A 139 0.98 20.34 4.63
N VAL A 140 1.18 19.10 4.17
CA VAL A 140 1.55 17.95 5.01
C VAL A 140 2.85 18.20 5.76
N LEU A 141 3.85 18.73 5.08
CA LEU A 141 5.18 18.94 5.63
C LEU A 141 5.26 20.21 6.50
N SER A 142 4.42 21.22 6.24
CA SER A 142 4.39 22.47 7.02
C SER A 142 3.71 22.30 8.38
N ASP A 143 2.60 21.54 8.42
CA ASP A 143 1.77 21.42 9.61
C ASP A 143 1.30 19.96 9.82
N SER A 144 2.29 19.10 10.05
CA SER A 144 2.06 17.68 10.29
C SER A 144 1.17 17.36 11.51
N ALA A 145 1.00 18.30 12.43
CA ALA A 145 0.23 18.10 13.67
C ALA A 145 -1.26 18.38 13.50
N THR A 146 -1.66 19.23 12.56
CA THR A 146 -3.07 19.67 12.41
C THR A 146 -3.84 18.91 11.34
N ILE A 147 -3.16 18.17 10.46
CA ILE A 147 -3.85 17.42 9.43
C ILE A 147 -4.50 16.19 10.02
N LYS A 148 -5.82 16.26 10.20
CA LYS A 148 -6.65 15.12 10.59
C LYS A 148 -6.96 14.27 9.35
N GLY A 149 -6.03 13.39 8.96
CA GLY A 149 -6.32 12.36 7.98
C GLY A 149 -7.03 11.17 8.64
N ARG A 150 -7.84 10.45 7.89
CA ARG A 150 -8.41 9.18 8.35
C ARG A 150 -7.34 8.11 8.26
N ILE A 151 -6.89 7.61 9.39
CA ILE A 151 -6.13 6.36 9.42
C ILE A 151 -7.17 5.24 9.41
N ASN A 152 -7.49 4.72 8.24
CA ASN A 152 -8.23 3.47 8.14
C ASN A 152 -7.25 2.30 8.37
N ASN A 153 -6.86 2.09 9.62
CA ASN A 153 -6.00 0.96 10.01
C ASN A 153 -6.72 -0.39 9.90
N ASP A 154 -8.04 -0.38 9.67
CA ASP A 154 -8.87 -1.58 9.74
C ASP A 154 -9.17 -2.22 8.37
N ILE A 155 -8.62 -1.70 7.28
CA ILE A 155 -8.83 -2.33 5.96
C ILE A 155 -7.95 -3.57 5.88
N ASN A 156 -8.60 -4.73 5.92
CA ASN A 156 -7.96 -6.01 5.70
C ASN A 156 -7.44 -6.10 4.25
N ILE A 157 -6.25 -6.69 4.07
CA ILE A 157 -5.70 -6.99 2.73
C ILE A 157 -6.69 -7.82 1.91
N ASP A 158 -7.39 -8.74 2.54
CA ASP A 158 -8.43 -9.57 1.90
C ASP A 158 -9.56 -8.72 1.31
N ASP A 159 -9.96 -7.63 1.96
CA ASP A 159 -10.99 -6.71 1.45
C ASP A 159 -10.48 -5.94 0.22
N ILE A 160 -9.22 -5.54 0.23
CA ILE A 160 -8.58 -4.86 -0.91
C ILE A 160 -8.49 -5.80 -2.11
N LEU A 161 -8.02 -7.02 -1.90
CA LEU A 161 -7.94 -8.06 -2.93
C LEU A 161 -9.34 -8.41 -3.47
N TYR A 162 -10.32 -8.52 -2.58
CA TYR A 162 -11.72 -8.77 -2.94
C TYR A 162 -12.25 -7.68 -3.88
N ILE A 163 -12.11 -6.41 -3.53
CA ILE A 163 -12.57 -5.28 -4.35
C ILE A 163 -11.85 -5.29 -5.70
N TYR A 164 -10.53 -5.55 -5.71
CA TYR A 164 -9.74 -5.62 -6.94
C TYR A 164 -10.24 -6.73 -7.87
N TYR A 165 -10.42 -7.95 -7.36
CA TYR A 165 -10.89 -9.08 -8.19
C TYR A 165 -12.32 -8.90 -8.68
N LEU A 166 -13.21 -8.37 -7.82
CA LEU A 166 -14.58 -8.06 -8.22
C LEU A 166 -14.64 -7.16 -9.44
N ARG A 167 -13.88 -6.09 -9.44
CA ARG A 167 -13.99 -5.06 -10.46
C ARG A 167 -13.12 -5.33 -11.68
N LYS A 168 -11.85 -5.68 -11.49
CA LYS A 168 -10.93 -5.92 -12.61
C LYS A 168 -11.33 -7.13 -13.47
N PHE A 169 -11.74 -8.23 -12.83
CA PHE A 169 -12.05 -9.48 -13.50
C PHE A 169 -13.54 -9.82 -13.50
N LYS A 170 -14.39 -8.93 -13.01
CA LYS A 170 -15.85 -9.18 -12.87
C LYS A 170 -16.15 -10.47 -12.08
N ILE A 171 -15.32 -10.79 -11.10
CA ILE A 171 -15.52 -11.92 -10.18
C ILE A 171 -16.68 -11.56 -9.25
N THR A 172 -17.68 -12.41 -9.15
CA THR A 172 -18.80 -12.21 -8.21
C THR A 172 -18.38 -12.53 -6.78
N GLN A 173 -19.13 -12.05 -5.79
CA GLN A 173 -18.87 -12.37 -4.37
C GLN A 173 -18.79 -13.87 -4.11
N ARG A 174 -19.69 -14.65 -4.71
CA ARG A 174 -19.69 -16.11 -4.58
C ARG A 174 -18.46 -16.75 -5.21
N GLU A 175 -18.08 -16.28 -6.38
CA GLU A 175 -16.86 -16.74 -7.05
C GLU A 175 -15.59 -16.38 -6.25
N TYR A 176 -15.54 -15.20 -5.61
CA TYR A 176 -14.41 -14.83 -4.76
C TYR A 176 -14.31 -15.75 -3.52
N THR A 177 -15.43 -16.04 -2.86
CA THR A 177 -15.43 -16.99 -1.74
C THR A 177 -14.91 -18.38 -2.18
N ILE A 178 -15.29 -18.84 -3.35
CA ILE A 178 -14.81 -20.12 -3.90
C ILE A 178 -13.33 -20.01 -4.29
N LEU A 179 -12.90 -18.89 -4.88
CA LEU A 179 -11.52 -18.62 -5.24
C LEU A 179 -10.59 -18.67 -4.01
N SER A 180 -10.97 -18.02 -2.92
CA SER A 180 -10.19 -18.05 -1.67
C SER A 180 -10.06 -19.46 -1.09
N LEU A 181 -11.12 -20.27 -1.16
CA LEU A 181 -11.07 -21.67 -0.73
C LEU A 181 -10.20 -22.54 -1.65
N ILE A 182 -10.21 -22.30 -2.96
CA ILE A 182 -9.28 -22.97 -3.91
C ILE A 182 -7.85 -22.64 -3.57
N LEU A 183 -7.55 -21.36 -3.31
CA LEU A 183 -6.21 -20.90 -2.94
C LEU A 183 -5.73 -21.44 -1.58
N SER A 184 -6.67 -21.73 -0.69
CA SER A 184 -6.38 -22.43 0.57
C SER A 184 -6.23 -23.94 0.40
N GLY A 185 -6.14 -24.45 -0.84
CA GLY A 185 -5.91 -25.88 -1.14
C GLY A 185 -7.13 -26.79 -0.98
N ASN A 186 -8.36 -26.24 -0.87
CA ASN A 186 -9.55 -27.07 -0.71
C ASN A 186 -9.95 -27.75 -2.03
N SER A 187 -10.33 -29.06 -1.93
CA SER A 187 -10.92 -29.80 -3.04
C SER A 187 -12.36 -29.36 -3.31
N ASN A 188 -12.91 -29.69 -4.49
CA ASN A 188 -14.32 -29.39 -4.82
C ASN A 188 -15.28 -29.98 -3.77
N LYS A 189 -14.99 -31.20 -3.28
CA LYS A 189 -15.77 -31.85 -2.23
C LYS A 189 -15.75 -31.07 -0.93
N ASN A 190 -14.57 -30.60 -0.49
CA ASN A 190 -14.44 -29.80 0.74
C ASN A 190 -15.16 -28.45 0.60
N ILE A 191 -15.06 -27.82 -0.58
CA ILE A 191 -15.74 -26.55 -0.86
C ILE A 191 -17.25 -26.72 -0.85
N SER A 192 -17.75 -27.80 -1.48
CA SER A 192 -19.19 -28.11 -1.52
C SER A 192 -19.77 -28.29 -0.13
N GLN A 193 -19.07 -29.01 0.75
CA GLN A 193 -19.46 -29.18 2.15
C GLN A 193 -19.43 -27.89 2.95
N LYS A 194 -18.35 -27.08 2.80
CA LYS A 194 -18.21 -25.80 3.54
C LYS A 194 -19.25 -24.76 3.15
N LEU A 195 -19.69 -24.79 1.90
CA LEU A 195 -20.60 -23.78 1.34
C LEU A 195 -22.03 -24.27 1.18
N ASP A 196 -22.31 -25.51 1.55
CA ASP A 196 -23.61 -26.21 1.42
C ASP A 196 -24.18 -26.11 -0.02
N ILE A 197 -23.36 -26.51 -1.00
CA ILE A 197 -23.73 -26.54 -2.43
C ILE A 197 -23.21 -27.81 -3.08
N SER A 198 -23.76 -28.18 -4.25
CA SER A 198 -23.30 -29.36 -4.96
C SER A 198 -21.85 -29.19 -5.49
N GLU A 199 -21.11 -30.32 -5.60
CA GLU A 199 -19.79 -30.31 -6.25
C GLU A 199 -19.86 -29.84 -7.71
N LYS A 200 -20.97 -30.11 -8.40
CA LYS A 200 -21.27 -29.64 -9.75
C LYS A 200 -21.34 -28.11 -9.79
N THR A 201 -21.97 -27.49 -8.79
CA THR A 201 -22.05 -26.03 -8.64
C THR A 201 -20.68 -25.43 -8.39
N VAL A 202 -19.88 -26.05 -7.51
CA VAL A 202 -18.48 -25.63 -7.27
C VAL A 202 -17.67 -25.70 -8.57
N SER A 203 -17.80 -26.78 -9.32
CA SER A 203 -17.11 -26.96 -10.61
C SER A 203 -17.52 -25.89 -11.63
N GLY A 204 -18.80 -25.54 -11.69
CA GLY A 204 -19.30 -24.44 -12.53
C GLY A 204 -18.69 -23.10 -12.18
N HIS A 205 -18.67 -22.73 -10.90
CA HIS A 205 -18.03 -21.50 -10.44
C HIS A 205 -16.52 -21.51 -10.73
N ARG A 206 -15.85 -22.64 -10.50
CA ARG A 206 -14.41 -22.78 -10.80
C ARG A 206 -14.12 -22.56 -12.28
N HIS A 207 -14.94 -23.13 -13.16
CA HIS A 207 -14.82 -22.91 -14.60
C HIS A 207 -15.00 -21.42 -14.98
N SER A 208 -16.03 -20.78 -14.43
CA SER A 208 -16.27 -19.34 -14.61
C SER A 208 -15.09 -18.48 -14.13
N ILE A 209 -14.54 -18.77 -12.95
CA ILE A 209 -13.34 -18.10 -12.40
C ILE A 209 -12.16 -18.27 -13.36
N TYR A 210 -11.93 -19.48 -13.87
CA TYR A 210 -10.80 -19.74 -14.79
C TYR A 210 -10.93 -18.95 -16.08
N ILE A 211 -12.12 -18.86 -16.66
CA ILE A 211 -12.38 -18.04 -17.84
C ILE A 211 -12.09 -16.56 -17.55
N LYS A 212 -12.66 -16.04 -16.47
CA LYS A 212 -12.52 -14.63 -16.08
C LYS A 212 -11.07 -14.25 -15.80
N LEU A 213 -10.33 -15.11 -15.13
CA LEU A 213 -8.91 -14.92 -14.83
C LEU A 213 -7.98 -15.34 -15.99
N LYS A 214 -8.52 -15.86 -17.10
CA LYS A 214 -7.73 -16.35 -18.25
C LYS A 214 -6.66 -17.38 -17.84
N VAL A 215 -7.04 -18.37 -17.04
CA VAL A 215 -6.18 -19.48 -16.60
C VAL A 215 -6.83 -20.81 -16.97
N LYS A 216 -6.04 -21.88 -17.15
CA LYS A 216 -6.52 -23.21 -17.55
C LYS A 216 -6.41 -24.26 -16.45
N SER A 217 -5.67 -23.97 -15.38
CA SER A 217 -5.41 -24.91 -14.30
C SER A 217 -5.20 -24.20 -12.96
N VAL A 218 -5.28 -24.97 -11.87
CA VAL A 218 -4.97 -24.47 -10.51
C VAL A 218 -3.54 -23.99 -10.43
N GLY A 219 -2.59 -24.69 -11.04
CA GLY A 219 -1.18 -24.26 -11.07
C GLY A 219 -1.01 -22.91 -11.76
N GLN A 220 -1.68 -22.68 -12.90
CA GLN A 220 -1.67 -21.36 -13.56
C GLN A 220 -2.36 -20.29 -12.72
N LEU A 221 -3.42 -20.65 -11.99
CA LEU A 221 -4.08 -19.75 -11.05
C LEU A 221 -3.12 -19.30 -9.94
N TYR A 222 -2.45 -20.25 -9.29
CA TYR A 222 -1.44 -19.96 -8.28
C TYR A 222 -0.31 -19.10 -8.85
N ASN A 223 0.27 -19.48 -9.97
CA ASN A 223 1.36 -18.71 -10.60
C ASN A 223 0.92 -17.29 -10.96
N LYS A 224 -0.30 -17.12 -11.46
CA LYS A 224 -0.81 -15.80 -11.80
C LYS A 224 -1.01 -14.91 -10.58
N LEU A 225 -1.46 -15.48 -9.47
CA LEU A 225 -1.73 -14.75 -8.24
C LEU A 225 -0.47 -14.56 -7.40
N LEU A 226 0.42 -15.56 -7.35
CA LEU A 226 1.71 -15.49 -6.67
C LEU A 226 2.70 -14.59 -7.43
N ASN A 227 2.78 -14.67 -8.76
CA ASN A 227 3.63 -13.77 -9.55
C ASN A 227 3.13 -12.31 -9.53
N GLN A 228 1.87 -12.08 -9.18
CA GLN A 228 1.40 -10.76 -8.82
C GLN A 228 1.76 -10.38 -7.38
N ALA A 229 2.07 -11.35 -6.51
CA ALA A 229 2.48 -11.14 -5.12
C ALA A 229 4.00 -11.31 -4.88
N VAL A 230 4.74 -11.90 -5.80
CA VAL A 230 6.15 -12.35 -5.62
C VAL A 230 7.13 -11.65 -6.57
N CYS A 231 6.70 -10.72 -7.41
CA CYS A 231 7.64 -9.78 -8.05
C CYS A 231 7.99 -8.65 -7.07
N CYS A 232 8.56 -9.05 -5.95
CA CYS A 232 9.33 -8.23 -5.02
C CYS A 232 10.68 -8.90 -4.84
#